data_e1609f11a9ebf96633a5015a43266c6d
#
_entry.id   e1609f11a9ebf96633a5015a43266c6d
#
_cell.length_a   1.000
_cell.length_b   1.000
_cell.length_c   1.000
_cell.angle_alpha   90.00
_cell.angle_beta   90.00
_cell.angle_gamma   90.00
#
_symmetry.space_group_name_H-M   'P 1'
#
loop_
_entity.id
_entity.type
_entity.pdbx_description
1 polymer ?
#
loop_
_entity_poly.entity_id
_entity_poly.type
_entity_poly.pdbx_seq_one_letter_code
_entity_poly.pdbx_strand_id
1 'polypeptide(L)'
;MIQRRAKYSTSRSQRGGFTLLEIVIALGLMGLLVGMIFRVAQSSMQLSQVVVTEQNVTMERNAFFNLLKNHFEEIPGNAVLRLESYEARERTLFTLTFQNVPMSFNWGETPTTAEAIELATVEQRDGFVDVVLRFYDVEILEDSDSTGDVDAEPIAEVTLIEDMWLCDCEVIDARTLEPSLTWDNNGQLPLLVKFYCRFSPTADIVQQTFWVVPKQNPEVIMRQIIQQNPGGPDVDTGDQGGGNQGGGNPGNGGGNGNGITIPGG
;
A
#
# COMPACT_ATOMS: atom_id res chain seq x y z
N MET A 1 -51.07 -47.33 -83.62
CA MET A 1 -49.79 -47.22 -82.90
C MET A 1 -49.16 -45.86 -83.26
N ILE A 2 -49.33 -44.83 -82.39
CA ILE A 2 -48.91 -43.48 -82.66
C ILE A 2 -47.81 -43.13 -81.67
N GLN A 3 -46.55 -43.07 -82.15
CA GLN A 3 -45.42 -42.66 -81.33
C GLN A 3 -45.41 -41.11 -81.23
N ARG A 4 -45.57 -40.59 -80.03
CA ARG A 4 -45.33 -39.17 -79.67
C ARG A 4 -43.85 -39.00 -79.42
N ARG A 5 -43.12 -38.25 -80.31
CA ARG A 5 -41.79 -37.80 -80.10
C ARG A 5 -41.80 -36.57 -79.06
N ALA A 6 -41.18 -36.76 -77.94
CA ALA A 6 -40.94 -35.67 -76.97
C ALA A 6 -39.84 -34.79 -77.55
N LYS A 7 -40.13 -33.46 -77.72
CA LYS A 7 -39.16 -32.44 -78.04
C LYS A 7 -38.46 -32.03 -76.76
N TYR A 8 -37.21 -32.39 -76.59
CA TYR A 8 -36.32 -31.82 -75.55
C TYR A 8 -35.94 -30.42 -76.01
N SER A 9 -36.43 -29.43 -75.27
CA SER A 9 -36.01 -28.03 -75.35
C SER A 9 -34.69 -27.87 -74.56
N THR A 10 -33.59 -27.78 -75.26
CA THR A 10 -32.30 -27.43 -74.71
C THR A 10 -32.28 -25.92 -74.46
N SER A 11 -32.53 -25.57 -73.19
CA SER A 11 -32.32 -24.22 -72.66
C SER A 11 -30.81 -23.88 -72.84
N ARG A 12 -30.52 -23.01 -73.78
CA ARG A 12 -29.17 -22.40 -73.93
C ARG A 12 -29.02 -21.45 -72.78
N SER A 13 -28.25 -21.83 -71.73
CA SER A 13 -27.73 -20.96 -70.73
C SER A 13 -26.91 -19.86 -71.42
N GLN A 14 -27.49 -18.62 -71.44
CA GLN A 14 -26.75 -17.43 -71.87
C GLN A 14 -25.62 -17.22 -70.85
N ARG A 15 -24.39 -17.55 -71.21
CA ARG A 15 -23.20 -17.11 -70.47
C ARG A 15 -23.01 -15.62 -70.68
N GLY A 16 -23.63 -14.82 -69.81
CA GLY A 16 -23.33 -13.42 -69.70
C GLY A 16 -21.90 -13.24 -69.18
N GLY A 17 -21.03 -12.63 -69.98
CA GLY A 17 -19.70 -12.21 -69.50
C GLY A 17 -19.86 -10.91 -68.69
N PHE A 18 -19.08 -10.76 -67.60
CA PHE A 18 -19.04 -9.52 -66.81
C PHE A 18 -18.56 -8.35 -67.74
N THR A 19 -19.22 -7.25 -67.61
CA THR A 19 -18.80 -6.01 -68.30
C THR A 19 -17.62 -5.38 -67.50
N LEU A 20 -16.72 -4.71 -68.23
CA LEU A 20 -15.60 -3.99 -67.64
C LEU A 20 -16.07 -2.95 -66.60
N LEU A 21 -17.22 -2.31 -66.85
CA LEU A 21 -17.85 -1.37 -65.94
C LEU A 21 -18.25 -2.02 -64.60
N GLU A 22 -18.82 -3.21 -64.63
CA GLU A 22 -19.25 -3.96 -63.44
C GLU A 22 -18.06 -4.35 -62.56
N ILE A 23 -16.94 -4.72 -63.14
CA ILE A 23 -15.70 -5.01 -62.40
C ILE A 23 -15.14 -3.76 -61.72
N VAL A 24 -15.13 -2.61 -62.44
CA VAL A 24 -14.66 -1.34 -61.87
C VAL A 24 -15.51 -0.89 -60.72
N ILE A 25 -16.85 -0.97 -60.86
CA ILE A 25 -17.76 -0.63 -59.77
C ILE A 25 -17.58 -1.59 -58.59
N ALA A 26 -17.47 -2.87 -58.82
CA ALA A 26 -17.24 -3.88 -57.78
C ALA A 26 -15.95 -3.60 -56.98
N LEU A 27 -14.84 -3.34 -57.68
CA LEU A 27 -13.57 -2.96 -57.08
C LEU A 27 -13.64 -1.65 -56.28
N GLY A 28 -14.35 -0.66 -56.80
CA GLY A 28 -14.61 0.62 -56.11
C GLY A 28 -15.38 0.43 -54.79
N LEU A 29 -16.47 -0.36 -54.83
CA LEU A 29 -17.24 -0.71 -53.64
C LEU A 29 -16.43 -1.53 -52.65
N MET A 30 -15.65 -2.52 -53.12
CA MET A 30 -14.77 -3.31 -52.27
C MET A 30 -13.70 -2.44 -51.58
N GLY A 31 -13.07 -1.52 -52.31
CA GLY A 31 -12.11 -0.58 -51.76
C GLY A 31 -12.74 0.33 -50.65
N LEU A 32 -13.98 0.80 -50.88
CA LEU A 32 -14.71 1.56 -49.87
C LEU A 32 -15.03 0.74 -48.65
N LEU A 33 -15.49 -0.49 -48.78
CA LEU A 33 -15.74 -1.40 -47.66
C LEU A 33 -14.47 -1.69 -46.85
N VAL A 34 -13.37 -2.02 -47.53
CA VAL A 34 -12.07 -2.25 -46.87
C VAL A 34 -11.61 -1.00 -46.12
N GLY A 35 -11.77 0.19 -46.73
CA GLY A 35 -11.47 1.47 -46.10
C GLY A 35 -12.28 1.75 -44.84
N MET A 36 -13.59 1.41 -44.85
CA MET A 36 -14.44 1.51 -43.65
C MET A 36 -14.03 0.54 -42.56
N ILE A 37 -13.76 -0.72 -42.88
CA ILE A 37 -13.30 -1.72 -41.93
C ILE A 37 -11.97 -1.27 -41.29
N PHE A 38 -11.04 -0.74 -42.06
CA PHE A 38 -9.77 -0.25 -41.56
C PHE A 38 -9.94 0.92 -40.61
N ARG A 39 -10.83 1.87 -40.89
CA ARG A 39 -11.15 2.97 -39.98
C ARG A 39 -11.72 2.48 -38.66
N VAL A 40 -12.66 1.54 -38.69
CA VAL A 40 -13.23 0.95 -37.47
C VAL A 40 -12.16 0.24 -36.66
N ALA A 41 -11.28 -0.54 -37.31
CA ALA A 41 -10.18 -1.21 -36.63
C ALA A 41 -9.21 -0.22 -35.94
N GLN A 42 -8.83 0.87 -36.64
CA GLN A 42 -7.98 1.92 -36.07
C GLN A 42 -8.64 2.60 -34.86
N SER A 43 -9.92 2.99 -35.00
CA SER A 43 -10.67 3.61 -33.90
C SER A 43 -10.78 2.68 -32.69
N SER A 44 -10.99 1.38 -32.92
CA SER A 44 -11.04 0.38 -31.86
C SER A 44 -9.69 0.23 -31.13
N MET A 45 -8.58 0.26 -31.87
CA MET A 45 -7.23 0.20 -31.27
C MET A 45 -6.94 1.44 -30.43
N GLN A 46 -7.29 2.65 -30.92
CA GLN A 46 -7.12 3.88 -30.16
C GLN A 46 -7.94 3.89 -28.87
N LEU A 47 -9.20 3.46 -28.93
CA LEU A 47 -10.04 3.33 -27.75
C LEU A 47 -9.46 2.35 -26.73
N SER A 48 -8.96 1.21 -27.21
CA SER A 48 -8.32 0.20 -26.36
C SER A 48 -7.09 0.77 -25.63
N GLN A 49 -6.25 1.56 -26.32
CA GLN A 49 -5.08 2.19 -25.70
C GLN A 49 -5.50 3.20 -24.62
N VAL A 50 -6.50 4.03 -24.86
CA VAL A 50 -7.01 4.99 -23.86
C VAL A 50 -7.55 4.25 -22.65
N VAL A 51 -8.34 3.19 -22.84
CA VAL A 51 -8.88 2.39 -21.72
C VAL A 51 -7.77 1.75 -20.90
N VAL A 52 -6.74 1.19 -21.53
CA VAL A 52 -5.61 0.58 -20.83
C VAL A 52 -4.84 1.63 -20.03
N THR A 53 -4.60 2.81 -20.60
CA THR A 53 -3.91 3.89 -19.89
C THR A 53 -4.70 4.34 -18.66
N GLU A 54 -6.01 4.59 -18.80
CA GLU A 54 -6.87 4.97 -17.68
C GLU A 54 -6.94 3.86 -16.59
N GLN A 55 -6.97 2.61 -17.00
CA GLN A 55 -6.94 1.50 -16.06
C GLN A 55 -5.61 1.44 -15.29
N ASN A 56 -4.48 1.65 -15.95
CA ASN A 56 -3.17 1.65 -15.30
C ASN A 56 -3.07 2.78 -14.26
N VAL A 57 -3.48 4.00 -14.61
CA VAL A 57 -3.51 5.14 -13.69
C VAL A 57 -4.42 4.86 -12.49
N THR A 58 -5.59 4.25 -12.73
CA THR A 58 -6.51 3.89 -11.63
C THR A 58 -5.91 2.81 -10.73
N MET A 59 -5.23 1.81 -11.31
CA MET A 59 -4.56 0.75 -10.54
C MET A 59 -3.42 1.31 -9.70
N GLU A 60 -2.61 2.21 -10.24
CA GLU A 60 -1.52 2.87 -9.53
C GLU A 60 -2.03 3.66 -8.31
N ARG A 61 -3.07 4.49 -8.50
CA ARG A 61 -3.71 5.23 -7.40
C ARG A 61 -4.26 4.31 -6.32
N ASN A 62 -4.94 3.23 -6.72
CA ASN A 62 -5.47 2.25 -5.78
C ASN A 62 -4.35 1.50 -5.05
N ALA A 63 -3.26 1.17 -5.73
CA ALA A 63 -2.10 0.53 -5.13
C ALA A 63 -1.46 1.43 -4.08
N PHE A 64 -1.29 2.71 -4.38
CA PHE A 64 -0.79 3.70 -3.43
C PHE A 64 -1.64 3.79 -2.16
N PHE A 65 -2.96 3.98 -2.29
CA PHE A 65 -3.83 4.07 -1.11
C PHE A 65 -3.92 2.76 -0.33
N ASN A 66 -3.87 1.61 -1.00
CA ASN A 66 -3.82 0.32 -0.33
C ASN A 66 -2.51 0.10 0.43
N LEU A 67 -1.40 0.55 -0.14
CA LEU A 67 -0.09 0.52 0.51
C LEU A 67 -0.11 1.36 1.80
N LEU A 68 -0.60 2.59 1.75
CA LEU A 68 -0.77 3.45 2.92
C LEU A 68 -1.70 2.82 3.95
N LYS A 69 -2.84 2.28 3.50
CA LYS A 69 -3.81 1.62 4.38
C LYS A 69 -3.16 0.47 5.15
N ASN A 70 -2.50 -0.43 4.43
CA ASN A 70 -1.84 -1.57 5.05
C ASN A 70 -0.78 -1.13 6.07
N HIS A 71 -0.01 -0.08 5.74
CA HIS A 71 0.98 0.47 6.64
C HIS A 71 0.36 1.00 7.93
N PHE A 72 -0.69 1.84 7.83
CA PHE A 72 -1.35 2.41 9.01
C PHE A 72 -2.12 1.38 9.85
N GLU A 73 -2.61 0.31 9.24
CA GLU A 73 -3.24 -0.81 9.95
C GLU A 73 -2.22 -1.72 10.68
N GLU A 74 -0.94 -1.64 10.30
CA GLU A 74 0.13 -2.50 10.84
C GLU A 74 1.12 -1.78 11.76
N ILE A 75 0.92 -0.51 12.05
CA ILE A 75 1.79 0.29 12.90
C ILE A 75 1.88 -0.33 14.31
N PRO A 76 3.09 -0.65 14.81
CA PRO A 76 3.28 -1.12 16.18
C PRO A 76 3.10 0.01 17.19
N GLY A 77 2.79 -0.35 18.45
CA GLY A 77 2.53 0.65 19.49
C GLY A 77 3.75 1.44 19.96
N ASN A 78 4.96 1.00 19.59
CA ASN A 78 6.22 1.70 19.84
C ASN A 78 6.73 2.50 18.62
N ALA A 79 5.92 2.61 17.58
CA ALA A 79 6.29 3.42 16.42
C ALA A 79 6.38 4.90 16.80
N VAL A 80 7.34 5.58 16.22
CA VAL A 80 7.46 7.04 16.25
C VAL A 80 7.00 7.58 14.91
N LEU A 81 6.15 8.58 14.93
CA LEU A 81 5.61 9.24 13.75
C LEU A 81 5.81 10.74 13.89
N ARG A 82 6.38 11.37 12.86
CA ARG A 82 6.54 12.82 12.75
C ARG A 82 5.95 13.29 11.44
N LEU A 83 5.14 14.34 11.50
CA LEU A 83 4.62 15.04 10.32
C LEU A 83 5.14 16.47 10.35
N GLU A 84 5.79 16.87 9.29
CA GLU A 84 6.20 18.24 9.03
C GLU A 84 5.57 18.70 7.72
N SER A 85 4.92 19.87 7.75
CA SER A 85 4.41 20.50 6.54
C SER A 85 5.06 21.88 6.38
N TYR A 86 5.43 22.19 5.18
CA TYR A 86 6.08 23.47 4.84
C TYR A 86 5.50 24.03 3.55
N GLU A 87 5.49 25.34 3.45
CA GLU A 87 5.05 26.03 2.24
C GLU A 87 6.22 26.19 1.28
N ALA A 88 6.04 25.66 0.06
CA ALA A 88 6.96 25.86 -1.06
C ALA A 88 6.21 26.57 -2.17
N ARG A 89 6.63 27.79 -2.48
CA ARG A 89 5.99 28.70 -3.45
C ARG A 89 4.51 28.97 -3.13
N GLU A 90 3.56 28.30 -3.75
CA GLU A 90 2.12 28.45 -3.54
C GLU A 90 1.46 27.13 -3.09
N ARG A 91 2.25 26.19 -2.61
CA ARG A 91 1.78 24.84 -2.25
C ARG A 91 2.29 24.41 -0.88
N THR A 92 1.51 23.60 -0.23
CA THR A 92 1.93 22.88 0.95
C THR A 92 2.60 21.58 0.52
N LEU A 93 3.80 21.34 1.01
CA LEU A 93 4.50 20.06 0.90
C LEU A 93 4.59 19.46 2.28
N PHE A 94 4.69 18.14 2.36
CA PHE A 94 4.81 17.45 3.64
C PHE A 94 5.91 16.40 3.61
N THR A 95 6.40 16.11 4.80
CA THR A 95 7.27 14.99 5.11
C THR A 95 6.67 14.22 6.28
N LEU A 96 6.36 12.96 6.07
CA LEU A 96 5.80 12.06 7.07
C LEU A 96 6.80 10.94 7.35
N THR A 97 7.45 11.01 8.50
CA THR A 97 8.51 10.11 8.90
C THR A 97 8.00 9.06 9.88
N PHE A 98 8.43 7.84 9.68
CA PHE A 98 8.13 6.67 10.50
C PHE A 98 9.41 6.02 10.99
N GLN A 99 9.47 5.70 12.27
CA GLN A 99 10.55 4.96 12.89
C GLN A 99 9.97 3.84 13.78
N ASN A 100 10.73 2.79 14.00
CA ASN A 100 10.27 1.59 14.72
C ASN A 100 9.03 0.91 14.07
N VAL A 101 8.92 0.97 12.74
CA VAL A 101 7.86 0.32 11.99
C VAL A 101 8.38 -0.87 11.19
N PRO A 102 7.56 -1.93 11.02
CA PRO A 102 7.94 -3.00 10.10
C PRO A 102 7.98 -2.43 8.69
N MET A 103 8.86 -2.95 7.84
CA MET A 103 9.01 -2.53 6.45
C MET A 103 7.80 -2.93 5.59
N SER A 104 6.64 -2.35 5.88
CA SER A 104 5.42 -2.55 5.08
C SER A 104 5.51 -1.93 3.68
N PHE A 105 6.45 -1.00 3.49
CA PHE A 105 6.77 -0.39 2.20
C PHE A 105 7.91 -1.11 1.45
N ASN A 106 8.14 -2.39 1.71
CA ASN A 106 9.16 -3.15 1.01
C ASN A 106 8.75 -3.32 -0.46
N TRP A 107 9.43 -2.64 -1.36
CA TRP A 107 9.16 -2.64 -2.79
C TRP A 107 10.36 -3.24 -3.55
N GLY A 108 10.23 -4.50 -3.95
CA GLY A 108 11.18 -5.13 -4.85
C GLY A 108 12.64 -5.16 -4.36
N GLU A 109 13.48 -4.29 -4.89
CA GLU A 109 14.91 -4.21 -4.60
C GLU A 109 15.25 -3.24 -3.44
N THR A 110 14.26 -2.74 -2.70
CA THR A 110 14.52 -1.84 -1.57
C THR A 110 15.30 -2.53 -0.46
N PRO A 111 16.14 -1.79 0.27
CA PRO A 111 16.94 -2.35 1.36
C PRO A 111 16.05 -2.90 2.47
N THR A 112 16.43 -4.06 3.00
CA THR A 112 15.71 -4.75 4.07
C THR A 112 16.09 -4.27 5.48
N THR A 113 16.98 -3.29 5.59
CA THR A 113 17.58 -2.84 6.86
C THR A 113 17.28 -1.38 7.17
N ALA A 114 16.16 -0.83 6.69
CA ALA A 114 15.80 0.55 7.03
C ALA A 114 15.33 0.65 8.49
N GLU A 115 15.92 1.56 9.24
CA GLU A 115 15.53 1.92 10.60
C GLU A 115 14.44 3.01 10.61
N ALA A 116 14.46 3.88 9.60
CA ALA A 116 13.42 4.89 9.39
C ALA A 116 12.98 4.94 7.93
N ILE A 117 11.72 5.35 7.74
CA ILE A 117 11.07 5.50 6.43
C ILE A 117 10.42 6.88 6.40
N GLU A 118 10.60 7.60 5.30
CA GLU A 118 10.04 8.92 5.09
C GLU A 118 9.18 8.92 3.83
N LEU A 119 7.91 9.28 3.97
CA LEU A 119 7.02 9.60 2.86
C LEU A 119 6.99 11.11 2.67
N ALA A 120 7.50 11.58 1.56
CA ALA A 120 7.64 13.00 1.28
C ALA A 120 7.01 13.41 -0.04
N THR A 121 6.60 14.66 -0.13
CA THR A 121 6.21 15.30 -1.38
C THR A 121 7.36 16.14 -1.91
N VAL A 122 7.67 15.99 -3.19
CA VAL A 122 8.76 16.71 -3.89
C VAL A 122 8.19 17.50 -5.04
N GLU A 123 8.38 18.82 -5.03
CA GLU A 123 7.95 19.69 -6.12
C GLU A 123 8.85 19.53 -7.33
N GLN A 124 8.25 19.27 -8.50
CA GLN A 124 8.92 19.21 -9.78
C GLN A 124 9.03 20.60 -10.44
N ARG A 125 9.90 20.73 -11.45
CA ARG A 125 10.15 22.00 -12.15
C ARG A 125 8.93 22.57 -12.87
N ASP A 126 8.02 21.72 -13.28
CA ASP A 126 6.76 22.05 -13.97
C ASP A 126 5.64 22.43 -13.00
N GLY A 127 5.91 22.33 -11.69
CA GLY A 127 4.97 22.65 -10.62
C GLY A 127 4.04 21.51 -10.25
N PHE A 128 4.26 20.29 -10.74
CA PHE A 128 3.64 19.10 -10.21
C PHE A 128 4.41 18.58 -8.96
N VAL A 129 3.81 17.65 -8.27
CA VAL A 129 4.34 17.09 -7.03
C VAL A 129 4.43 15.58 -7.17
N ASP A 130 5.60 15.03 -6.88
CA ASP A 130 5.80 13.60 -6.76
C ASP A 130 5.72 13.19 -5.29
N VAL A 131 5.17 12.00 -5.04
CA VAL A 131 5.19 11.37 -3.72
C VAL A 131 6.30 10.33 -3.73
N VAL A 132 7.29 10.55 -2.89
CA VAL A 132 8.48 9.70 -2.79
C VAL A 132 8.55 9.02 -1.43
N LEU A 133 9.15 7.85 -1.41
CA LEU A 133 9.46 7.09 -0.22
C LEU A 133 10.97 6.98 -0.09
N ARG A 134 11.51 7.46 1.03
CA ARG A 134 12.93 7.41 1.35
C ARG A 134 13.18 6.43 2.48
N PHE A 135 14.29 5.73 2.39
CA PHE A 135 14.71 4.73 3.36
C PHE A 135 16.02 5.16 3.98
N TYR A 136 16.13 5.01 5.30
CA TYR A 136 17.32 5.34 6.06
C TYR A 136 17.78 4.11 6.85
N ASP A 137 19.09 3.89 6.91
CA ASP A 137 19.72 2.81 7.66
C ASP A 137 20.08 3.21 9.11
N VAL A 138 19.69 4.41 9.49
CA VAL A 138 19.84 4.98 10.83
C VAL A 138 18.51 5.57 11.29
N GLU A 139 18.38 5.73 12.59
CA GLU A 139 17.28 6.47 13.19
C GLU A 139 17.46 7.97 12.93
N ILE A 140 16.43 8.62 12.38
CA ILE A 140 16.45 10.05 12.05
C ILE A 140 15.59 10.91 12.97
N LEU A 141 14.72 10.28 13.76
CA LEU A 141 13.91 10.95 14.77
C LEU A 141 14.52 10.75 16.15
N GLU A 142 14.46 11.80 16.97
CA GLU A 142 14.73 11.65 18.40
C GLU A 142 13.67 10.79 19.06
N ASP A 143 14.08 9.77 19.77
CA ASP A 143 13.23 8.90 20.58
C ASP A 143 13.75 8.89 22.02
N SER A 144 13.02 8.23 22.94
CA SER A 144 13.43 8.09 24.35
C SER A 144 14.82 7.46 24.53
N ASP A 145 15.23 6.64 23.58
CA ASP A 145 16.44 5.81 23.63
C ASP A 145 17.54 6.21 22.64
N SER A 146 17.25 7.09 21.67
CA SER A 146 18.22 7.50 20.64
C SER A 146 18.16 9.00 20.33
N THR A 147 19.33 9.55 19.94
CA THR A 147 19.43 10.88 19.34
C THR A 147 19.47 10.67 17.83
N GLY A 148 18.36 10.93 17.14
CA GLY A 148 18.25 10.74 15.70
C GLY A 148 19.26 11.59 14.93
N ASP A 149 19.74 11.09 13.79
CA ASP A 149 20.59 11.82 12.86
C ASP A 149 19.74 12.55 11.81
N VAL A 150 19.43 13.81 12.08
CA VAL A 150 18.57 14.67 11.24
C VAL A 150 19.23 14.97 9.88
N ASP A 151 20.54 14.84 9.78
CA ASP A 151 21.31 15.12 8.56
C ASP A 151 21.62 13.85 7.75
N ALA A 152 21.04 12.70 8.12
CA ALA A 152 21.25 11.45 7.43
C ALA A 152 20.78 11.51 5.97
N GLU A 153 21.59 10.98 5.06
CA GLU A 153 21.21 10.81 3.66
C GLU A 153 20.42 9.51 3.46
N PRO A 154 19.34 9.51 2.66
CA PRO A 154 18.59 8.30 2.38
C PRO A 154 19.44 7.30 1.59
N ILE A 155 19.43 6.04 1.99
CA ILE A 155 20.09 4.94 1.27
C ILE A 155 19.37 4.54 -0.01
N ALA A 156 18.06 4.81 -0.09
CA ALA A 156 17.24 4.57 -1.28
C ALA A 156 16.06 5.53 -1.31
N GLU A 157 15.65 5.89 -2.52
CA GLU A 157 14.43 6.66 -2.79
C GLU A 157 13.62 5.97 -3.87
N VAL A 158 12.30 5.87 -3.68
CA VAL A 158 11.35 5.27 -4.62
C VAL A 158 10.19 6.22 -4.83
N THR A 159 9.93 6.59 -6.07
CA THR A 159 8.74 7.37 -6.40
C THR A 159 7.52 6.45 -6.40
N LEU A 160 6.51 6.78 -5.60
CA LEU A 160 5.26 6.03 -5.47
C LEU A 160 4.21 6.49 -6.47
N ILE A 161 4.09 7.80 -6.67
CA ILE A 161 3.21 8.43 -7.66
C ILE A 161 3.91 9.67 -8.21
N GLU A 162 3.85 9.84 -9.51
CA GLU A 162 4.37 10.98 -10.25
C GLU A 162 3.24 11.93 -10.67
N ASP A 163 3.60 13.16 -10.98
CA ASP A 163 2.75 14.17 -11.64
C ASP A 163 1.41 14.47 -10.92
N MET A 164 1.41 14.53 -9.60
CA MET A 164 0.24 14.98 -8.84
C MET A 164 0.13 16.50 -8.87
N TRP A 165 -1.12 17.01 -8.98
CA TRP A 165 -1.35 18.44 -8.83
C TRP A 165 -1.22 18.92 -7.39
N LEU A 166 -1.66 18.11 -6.42
CA LEU A 166 -1.63 18.40 -4.99
C LEU A 166 -1.61 17.08 -4.22
N CYS A 167 -0.82 17.06 -3.16
CA CYS A 167 -0.88 16.01 -2.14
C CYS A 167 -0.57 16.63 -0.78
N ASP A 168 -1.58 16.79 0.06
CA ASP A 168 -1.46 17.31 1.43
C ASP A 168 -1.74 16.19 2.43
N CYS A 169 -1.15 16.33 3.62
CA CYS A 169 -1.33 15.41 4.73
C CYS A 169 -1.69 16.18 6.00
N GLU A 170 -2.70 15.71 6.73
CA GLU A 170 -3.03 16.18 8.08
C GLU A 170 -3.22 15.01 9.03
N VAL A 171 -2.99 15.24 10.31
CA VAL A 171 -3.23 14.28 11.37
C VAL A 171 -4.29 14.79 12.33
N ILE A 172 -5.01 13.87 12.98
CA ILE A 172 -5.99 14.19 14.02
C ILE A 172 -5.47 13.68 15.36
N ASP A 173 -5.34 14.58 16.33
CA ASP A 173 -4.99 14.20 17.71
C ASP A 173 -6.16 13.46 18.38
N ALA A 174 -5.87 12.32 19.01
CA ALA A 174 -6.87 11.51 19.71
C ALA A 174 -7.52 12.23 20.90
N ARG A 175 -6.85 13.23 21.51
CA ARG A 175 -7.31 13.94 22.70
C ARG A 175 -8.14 15.16 22.38
N THR A 176 -7.69 15.95 21.41
CA THR A 176 -8.34 17.22 21.05
C THR A 176 -9.34 17.07 19.92
N LEU A 177 -9.17 16.04 19.08
CA LEU A 177 -9.88 15.81 17.83
C LEU A 177 -9.68 16.95 16.81
N GLU A 178 -8.64 17.75 17.00
CA GLU A 178 -8.29 18.84 16.11
C GLU A 178 -7.32 18.37 15.01
N PRO A 179 -7.50 18.86 13.76
CA PRO A 179 -6.55 18.60 12.70
C PRO A 179 -5.26 19.40 12.91
N SER A 180 -4.14 18.80 12.57
CA SER A 180 -2.82 19.44 12.58
C SER A 180 -2.04 19.07 11.32
N LEU A 181 -1.34 20.06 10.78
CA LEU A 181 -0.40 19.88 9.67
C LEU A 181 1.01 19.52 10.17
N THR A 182 1.21 19.49 11.46
CA THR A 182 2.46 19.10 12.09
C THR A 182 2.19 18.13 13.24
N TRP A 183 3.06 17.15 13.40
CA TRP A 183 3.01 16.18 14.47
C TRP A 183 4.41 15.83 14.93
N ASP A 184 4.72 16.17 16.15
CA ASP A 184 6.00 15.88 16.79
C ASP A 184 5.72 15.49 18.26
N ASN A 185 4.95 14.42 18.42
CA ASN A 185 4.54 13.99 19.75
C ASN A 185 5.19 12.64 20.07
N ASN A 186 6.41 12.71 20.60
CA ASN A 186 7.19 11.54 20.96
C ASN A 186 6.42 10.59 21.85
N GLY A 187 6.27 9.34 21.40
CA GLY A 187 5.60 8.28 22.14
C GLY A 187 4.07 8.27 22.03
N GLN A 188 3.46 9.15 21.22
CA GLN A 188 2.02 9.12 20.95
C GLN A 188 1.76 9.14 19.45
N LEU A 189 0.96 8.19 18.98
CA LEU A 189 0.49 8.16 17.61
C LEU A 189 -0.78 9.00 17.45
N PRO A 190 -1.01 9.64 16.30
CA PRO A 190 -2.25 10.32 16.00
C PRO A 190 -3.40 9.31 15.87
N LEU A 191 -4.64 9.76 16.02
CA LEU A 191 -5.83 8.95 15.86
C LEU A 191 -6.07 8.59 14.38
N LEU A 192 -5.90 9.58 13.52
CA LEU A 192 -6.15 9.49 12.09
C LEU A 192 -5.06 10.21 11.32
N VAL A 193 -4.77 9.71 10.12
CA VAL A 193 -4.00 10.42 9.10
C VAL A 193 -4.90 10.59 7.89
N LYS A 194 -4.98 11.81 7.36
CA LYS A 194 -5.77 12.15 6.19
C LYS A 194 -4.88 12.67 5.08
N PHE A 195 -5.13 12.18 3.88
CA PHE A 195 -4.50 12.66 2.66
C PHE A 195 -5.53 13.33 1.76
N TYR A 196 -5.17 14.48 1.22
CA TYR A 196 -5.94 15.24 0.24
C TYR A 196 -5.17 15.28 -1.06
N CYS A 197 -5.57 14.45 -2.01
CA CYS A 197 -4.85 14.25 -3.26
C CYS A 197 -5.65 14.79 -4.44
N ARG A 198 -4.99 15.53 -5.31
CA ARG A 198 -5.54 15.97 -6.60
C ARG A 198 -4.57 15.56 -7.71
N PHE A 199 -5.02 14.70 -8.60
CA PHE A 199 -4.17 14.12 -9.66
C PHE A 199 -4.04 14.96 -10.92
N SER A 200 -4.89 15.96 -11.11
CA SER A 200 -4.79 16.92 -12.20
C SER A 200 -5.38 18.27 -11.80
N PRO A 201 -5.06 19.37 -12.48
CA PRO A 201 -5.58 20.70 -12.14
C PRO A 201 -7.11 20.81 -12.14
N THR A 202 -7.78 19.99 -12.95
CA THR A 202 -9.24 19.98 -13.13
C THR A 202 -9.96 18.86 -12.39
N ALA A 203 -9.21 17.93 -11.78
CA ALA A 203 -9.79 16.83 -11.02
C ALA A 203 -10.31 17.30 -9.65
N ASP A 204 -11.30 16.60 -9.13
CA ASP A 204 -11.74 16.78 -7.75
C ASP A 204 -10.67 16.31 -6.76
N ILE A 205 -10.70 16.88 -5.54
CA ILE A 205 -9.84 16.41 -4.45
C ILE A 205 -10.36 15.06 -3.96
N VAL A 206 -9.48 14.07 -3.96
CA VAL A 206 -9.74 12.77 -3.36
C VAL A 206 -9.22 12.80 -1.93
N GLN A 207 -10.12 12.68 -0.97
CA GLN A 207 -9.76 12.57 0.45
C GLN A 207 -9.74 11.10 0.85
N GLN A 208 -8.62 10.68 1.46
CA GLN A 208 -8.49 9.37 2.08
C GLN A 208 -8.16 9.54 3.56
N THR A 209 -8.80 8.72 4.40
CA THR A 209 -8.62 8.76 5.85
C THR A 209 -8.21 7.39 6.35
N PHE A 210 -7.12 7.34 7.09
CA PHE A 210 -6.57 6.12 7.65
C PHE A 210 -6.62 6.20 9.18
N TRP A 211 -7.18 5.16 9.79
CA TRP A 211 -7.14 4.99 11.24
C TRP A 211 -5.78 4.44 11.64
N VAL A 212 -5.15 5.08 12.59
CA VAL A 212 -3.92 4.59 13.20
C VAL A 212 -4.30 3.77 14.43
N VAL A 213 -4.33 2.45 14.27
CA VAL A 213 -4.65 1.52 15.36
C VAL A 213 -3.36 0.82 15.77
N PRO A 214 -2.65 1.33 16.79
CA PRO A 214 -1.37 0.76 17.18
C PRO A 214 -1.55 -0.68 17.68
N LYS A 215 -0.84 -1.61 17.04
CA LYS A 215 -0.76 -3.00 17.51
C LYS A 215 0.07 -3.04 18.78
N GLN A 216 -0.43 -3.72 19.79
CA GLN A 216 0.32 -3.89 21.03
C GLN A 216 1.61 -4.67 20.76
N ASN A 217 2.72 -4.16 21.25
CA ASN A 217 4.00 -4.85 21.13
C ASN A 217 3.94 -6.15 21.96
N PRO A 218 4.16 -7.33 21.35
CA PRO A 218 4.13 -8.62 22.04
C PRO A 218 5.08 -8.69 23.23
N GLU A 219 6.23 -8.03 23.16
CA GLU A 219 7.21 -7.99 24.25
C GLU A 219 6.68 -7.26 25.50
N VAL A 220 5.94 -6.17 25.32
CA VAL A 220 5.33 -5.43 26.44
C VAL A 220 4.28 -6.29 27.11
N ILE A 221 3.46 -7.00 26.34
CA ILE A 221 2.46 -7.93 26.86
C ILE A 221 3.13 -9.06 27.66
N MET A 222 4.16 -9.66 27.09
CA MET A 222 4.92 -10.73 27.74
C MET A 222 5.55 -10.25 29.06
N ARG A 223 6.18 -9.07 29.08
CA ARG A 223 6.72 -8.47 30.31
C ARG A 223 5.64 -8.19 31.35
N GLN A 224 4.50 -7.69 30.94
CA GLN A 224 3.36 -7.45 31.85
C GLN A 224 2.81 -8.76 32.43
N ILE A 225 2.67 -9.80 31.60
CA ILE A 225 2.22 -11.12 32.06
C ILE A 225 3.21 -11.72 33.06
N ILE A 226 4.52 -11.63 32.80
CA ILE A 226 5.57 -12.12 33.69
C ILE A 226 5.57 -11.33 35.03
N GLN A 227 5.37 -10.02 34.98
CA GLN A 227 5.30 -9.18 36.20
C GLN A 227 4.03 -9.42 37.02
N GLN A 228 2.89 -9.71 36.35
CA GLN A 228 1.63 -9.99 37.06
C GLN A 228 1.55 -11.43 37.59
N ASN A 229 2.35 -12.34 37.07
CA ASN A 229 2.35 -13.75 37.47
C ASN A 229 3.79 -14.27 37.66
N PRO A 230 4.50 -13.82 38.69
CA PRO A 230 5.87 -14.23 38.96
C PRO A 230 6.05 -15.72 39.31
N GLY A 231 4.94 -16.49 39.38
CA GLY A 231 4.85 -17.91 39.62
C GLY A 231 4.18 -18.66 38.48
N GLY A 232 4.26 -18.20 37.22
CA GLY A 232 3.76 -18.95 36.05
C GLY A 232 4.44 -20.32 35.92
N PRO A 233 3.74 -21.29 35.30
CA PRO A 233 4.25 -22.66 35.25
C PRO A 233 5.65 -22.69 34.60
N ASP A 234 6.60 -23.26 35.33
CA ASP A 234 7.88 -23.66 34.77
C ASP A 234 7.60 -24.44 33.48
N VAL A 235 7.98 -23.88 32.35
CA VAL A 235 8.01 -24.61 31.09
C VAL A 235 9.15 -25.62 31.26
N ASP A 236 8.78 -26.83 31.67
CA ASP A 236 9.67 -28.00 31.77
C ASP A 236 10.23 -28.25 30.37
N THR A 237 11.37 -27.63 30.10
CA THR A 237 12.23 -28.02 28.98
C THR A 237 12.85 -29.37 29.38
N GLY A 238 12.14 -30.43 29.02
CA GLY A 238 12.60 -31.81 29.19
C GLY A 238 13.99 -32.01 28.60
N ASP A 239 14.99 -31.92 29.46
CA ASP A 239 16.33 -32.44 29.22
C ASP A 239 16.36 -33.87 29.71
N GLN A 240 16.32 -34.81 28.79
CA GLN A 240 16.62 -36.23 29.04
C GLN A 240 18.13 -36.39 29.18
N GLY A 241 18.59 -36.68 30.34
CA GLY A 241 20.02 -37.07 30.51
C GLY A 241 20.40 -37.52 31.89
N GLY A 242 20.09 -38.78 32.19
CA GLY A 242 20.98 -39.75 32.82
C GLY A 242 21.65 -39.49 34.16
N GLY A 243 21.26 -40.25 35.17
CA GLY A 243 22.25 -40.96 35.96
C GLY A 243 22.58 -40.48 37.36
N ASN A 244 22.11 -41.24 38.31
CA ASN A 244 22.89 -41.88 39.42
C ASN A 244 22.84 -41.26 40.82
N GLN A 245 22.15 -42.01 41.68
CA GLN A 245 22.47 -42.45 43.04
C GLN A 245 23.06 -41.48 44.07
N GLY A 246 22.39 -41.50 45.23
CA GLY A 246 23.10 -41.47 46.50
C GLY A 246 22.55 -40.70 47.65
N GLY A 247 21.70 -41.29 48.45
CA GLY A 247 21.98 -41.41 49.90
C GLY A 247 21.63 -40.25 50.81
N GLY A 248 20.63 -40.47 51.65
CA GLY A 248 20.89 -40.30 53.06
C GLY A 248 20.30 -39.13 53.83
N ASN A 249 19.15 -39.39 54.38
CA ASN A 249 18.77 -39.26 55.79
C ASN A 249 18.39 -37.89 56.43
N PRO A 250 17.57 -37.97 57.44
CA PRO A 250 16.57 -36.95 57.79
C PRO A 250 16.94 -36.19 59.08
N GLY A 251 16.30 -35.08 59.31
CA GLY A 251 16.42 -34.44 60.65
C GLY A 251 15.62 -33.15 60.78
N ASN A 252 14.46 -33.30 61.40
CA ASN A 252 14.03 -32.53 62.56
C ASN A 252 13.86 -31.01 62.39
N GLY A 253 12.66 -30.41 62.49
CA GLY A 253 12.07 -30.14 63.77
C GLY A 253 11.79 -28.65 63.96
N GLY A 254 10.56 -28.29 64.31
CA GLY A 254 10.19 -27.10 65.04
C GLY A 254 9.73 -25.91 64.14
N GLY A 255 8.53 -25.45 64.11
CA GLY A 255 7.66 -25.15 65.23
C GLY A 255 7.61 -23.65 65.43
N ASN A 256 6.46 -23.09 65.24
CA ASN A 256 5.90 -21.80 65.73
C ASN A 256 5.43 -20.91 64.58
N GLY A 257 4.18 -20.56 64.43
CA GLY A 257 3.19 -20.13 65.41
C GLY A 257 3.21 -18.60 65.59
N ASN A 258 2.21 -17.95 65.02
CA ASN A 258 1.63 -16.65 65.36
C ASN A 258 1.41 -15.84 64.06
N GLY A 259 0.26 -15.34 63.71
CA GLY A 259 -0.73 -14.70 64.56
C GLY A 259 -1.30 -13.60 63.70
N ILE A 260 -2.51 -13.79 63.22
CA ILE A 260 -3.27 -12.80 62.44
C ILE A 260 -3.71 -11.72 63.39
N THR A 261 -3.45 -10.45 63.08
CA THR A 261 -4.18 -9.30 63.68
C THR A 261 -4.56 -8.34 62.58
N ILE A 262 -5.86 -8.24 62.36
CA ILE A 262 -6.51 -7.18 61.57
C ILE A 262 -6.86 -6.10 62.62
N PRO A 263 -6.67 -4.82 62.28
CA PRO A 263 -7.52 -3.78 62.82
C PRO A 263 -8.31 -3.08 61.72
N GLY A 264 -9.61 -3.00 61.93
CA GLY A 264 -10.50 -2.10 61.27
C GLY A 264 -10.37 -0.70 61.79
N GLY A 265 -10.76 0.23 60.96
CA GLY A 265 -10.88 1.65 61.15
C GLY A 265 -11.19 2.29 59.81
#